data_09250f797f96f1d9030140c7cbea5ee4
#
_entry.id   09250f797f96f1d9030140c7cbea5ee4
#
_cell.length_a   1.000
_cell.length_b   1.000
_cell.length_c   1.000
_cell.angle_alpha   90.00
_cell.angle_beta   90.00
_cell.angle_gamma   90.00
#
_symmetry.space_group_name_H-M   'P 1'
#
loop_
_entity.id
_entity.type
_entity.pdbx_description
1 polymer ?
#
loop_
_entity_poly.entity_id
_entity_poly.type
_entity_poly.pdbx_seq_one_letter_code
_entity_poly.pdbx_strand_id
1 'polypeptide(L)'
;MARAPLAVAAILAVLACSEPRRDTRSPQAAATASPSFGAAPARKDTLPGPEVGARDGEWPMASGDYANTRYSGLNEITAENVGKLKVSWTFSTGVLRGQEAAPIVAGRTMYVVTPFPNILHALDLANPGSTRWSYEPKPVSAAQGVACCDVVNRGAAYADGRVFFNTLDNHTVAVDVQTGKELWRARLGDINRGETMTMAPLVVKGKVLVGNSGGELGVRGWLTALDAATGNVAWRAYSTGPDSQVLLGERFKPFYAADREADLGVKSWPGDAWRIGGGTAWGFVSYDPDLDLVYYGTSNPGPWNPDVRPGDNKWTSSIFARDPDDGQGVWAYQWNPHDLYDHDGINENVLLDLDWQGAPRKVLAHADRNGYVYVVDRTSGEVLSARPFHFITAYRGVDLRTGRVQPVPEKAPKTGTVVRMICPSAPGAKDWQPMAWSPRTRLLYIPHQNLCMDFESTDVNYIAGTPYVGANVKYYPGPGGHRGELSAWDPVAGKEVWTLKESFPVWSGTLATAGDVVFYGTMDGWFKAIHARTGAELWRFKTGSGIIGQPVTYRGPNGKQYVAVLAGVGGWSGAIVAAGLDPHDSTAGGGFVNAMKDLPRHTTKGGMLYVFGLP
;
A
#
# COMPACT_ATOMS: atom_id res chain seq x y z
N MET A 1 -19.63 24.78 63.79
CA MET A 1 -18.88 26.02 64.11
C MET A 1 -18.37 26.59 62.82
N ALA A 2 -18.92 27.75 62.51
CA ALA A 2 -18.68 28.52 61.29
C ALA A 2 -17.35 29.29 61.34
N ARG A 3 -16.71 29.47 60.20
CA ARG A 3 -16.08 30.75 59.84
C ARG A 3 -15.83 30.82 58.32
N ALA A 4 -16.38 31.88 57.77
CA ALA A 4 -16.34 32.30 56.39
C ALA A 4 -15.19 33.35 56.17
N PRO A 5 -15.11 34.08 55.05
CA PRO A 5 -13.96 34.11 54.14
C PRO A 5 -13.21 35.46 54.18
N LEU A 6 -12.07 35.55 53.53
CA LEU A 6 -11.37 36.82 53.26
C LEU A 6 -11.22 37.05 51.76
N ALA A 7 -11.89 38.14 51.32
CA ALA A 7 -11.72 38.76 50.01
C ALA A 7 -10.51 39.71 50.05
N VAL A 8 -9.71 39.74 48.96
CA VAL A 8 -8.76 40.81 48.69
C VAL A 8 -8.99 41.38 47.30
N ALA A 9 -9.13 42.72 47.31
CA ALA A 9 -9.55 43.55 46.21
C ALA A 9 -8.45 43.86 45.20
N ALA A 10 -8.87 44.06 43.97
CA ALA A 10 -8.08 44.50 42.82
C ALA A 10 -7.75 46.02 42.93
N ILE A 11 -6.56 46.36 42.48
CA ILE A 11 -6.21 47.74 42.12
C ILE A 11 -5.89 47.79 40.63
N LEU A 12 -6.71 48.56 39.90
CA LEU A 12 -6.48 48.97 38.51
C LEU A 12 -5.48 50.17 38.53
N ALA A 13 -4.44 50.06 37.73
CA ALA A 13 -3.65 51.21 37.31
C ALA A 13 -3.75 51.38 35.79
N VAL A 14 -4.39 52.47 35.39
CA VAL A 14 -4.52 52.94 34.00
C VAL A 14 -3.26 53.77 33.71
N LEU A 15 -2.51 53.38 32.72
CA LEU A 15 -1.46 54.22 32.10
C LEU A 15 -1.76 54.36 30.62
N ALA A 16 -2.17 55.57 30.24
CA ALA A 16 -2.29 56.03 28.87
C ALA A 16 -0.90 56.29 28.27
N CYS A 17 -0.61 55.72 27.12
CA CYS A 17 0.45 56.17 26.26
C CYS A 17 -0.02 56.25 24.80
N SER A 18 0.23 57.42 24.27
CA SER A 18 -0.10 57.98 22.95
C SER A 18 0.40 57.14 21.77
N GLU A 19 -0.48 57.03 20.75
CA GLU A 19 -0.19 56.48 19.42
C GLU A 19 0.70 57.41 18.58
N PRO A 20 1.65 56.90 17.79
CA PRO A 20 2.18 57.61 16.62
C PRO A 20 1.44 57.23 15.35
N ARG A 21 1.05 58.22 14.57
CA ARG A 21 0.42 58.13 13.25
C ARG A 21 1.23 57.26 12.32
N ARG A 22 0.61 56.23 11.74
CA ARG A 22 1.12 55.49 10.59
C ARG A 22 0.73 56.16 9.29
N ASP A 23 1.73 56.46 8.51
CA ASP A 23 1.66 56.95 7.16
C ASP A 23 1.21 55.80 6.22
N THR A 24 0.08 56.00 5.52
CA THR A 24 -0.49 55.04 4.58
C THR A 24 0.14 55.23 3.21
N ARG A 25 1.18 54.47 2.88
CA ARG A 25 1.57 54.21 1.49
C ARG A 25 1.69 52.72 1.26
N SER A 26 0.70 52.15 0.55
CA SER A 26 0.77 50.79 0.00
C SER A 26 1.89 50.66 -1.04
N PRO A 27 2.75 49.67 -0.97
CA PRO A 27 3.58 49.32 -2.13
C PRO A 27 2.71 48.51 -3.11
N GLN A 28 2.63 48.97 -4.33
CA GLN A 28 2.14 48.19 -5.48
C GLN A 28 2.99 46.91 -5.60
N ALA A 29 2.34 45.76 -5.49
CA ALA A 29 2.93 44.46 -5.77
C ALA A 29 3.29 44.41 -7.27
N ALA A 30 4.56 44.30 -7.56
CA ALA A 30 5.04 43.94 -8.89
C ALA A 30 4.60 42.49 -9.19
N ALA A 31 3.82 42.34 -10.27
CA ALA A 31 3.46 41.04 -10.80
C ALA A 31 4.74 40.35 -11.32
N THR A 32 5.21 39.36 -10.56
CA THR A 32 6.25 38.45 -11.05
C THR A 32 5.63 37.49 -12.05
N ALA A 33 6.06 37.59 -13.29
CA ALA A 33 5.69 36.68 -14.36
C ALA A 33 6.04 35.24 -13.97
N SER A 34 5.04 34.35 -14.03
CA SER A 34 5.24 32.89 -13.88
C SER A 34 6.17 32.42 -15.00
N PRO A 35 7.19 31.60 -14.69
CA PRO A 35 8.01 31.02 -15.74
C PRO A 35 7.16 30.08 -16.58
N SER A 36 7.06 30.36 -17.89
CA SER A 36 6.49 29.45 -18.86
C SER A 36 7.42 28.23 -19.01
N PHE A 37 7.03 27.12 -18.45
CA PHE A 37 7.68 25.85 -18.74
C PHE A 37 7.31 25.45 -20.17
N GLY A 38 8.26 25.60 -21.09
CA GLY A 38 8.15 25.07 -22.43
C GLY A 38 7.87 23.56 -22.35
N ALA A 39 6.90 23.09 -23.14
CA ALA A 39 6.62 21.67 -23.29
C ALA A 39 7.88 20.99 -23.82
N ALA A 40 8.51 20.13 -23.01
CA ALA A 40 9.57 19.25 -23.47
C ALA A 40 9.00 18.35 -24.58
N PRO A 41 9.76 18.07 -25.66
CA PRO A 41 9.30 17.19 -26.71
C PRO A 41 8.99 15.81 -26.12
N ALA A 42 7.80 15.26 -26.47
CA ALA A 42 7.37 13.94 -26.09
C ALA A 42 8.38 12.91 -26.64
N ARG A 43 9.32 12.47 -25.82
CA ARG A 43 10.08 11.24 -26.07
C ARG A 43 9.09 10.09 -25.93
N LYS A 44 9.17 9.12 -26.86
CA LYS A 44 8.49 7.84 -26.75
C LYS A 44 9.15 7.06 -25.62
N ASP A 45 8.72 7.32 -24.38
CA ASP A 45 9.02 6.44 -23.24
C ASP A 45 8.01 5.30 -23.32
N THR A 46 8.24 4.35 -24.18
CA THR A 46 7.48 3.11 -24.27
C THR A 46 8.09 2.11 -23.33
N LEU A 47 7.59 2.05 -22.07
CA LEU A 47 7.59 0.78 -21.38
C LEU A 47 6.75 -0.18 -22.22
N PRO A 48 7.19 -1.42 -22.50
CA PRO A 48 6.37 -2.38 -23.19
C PRO A 48 5.07 -2.55 -22.41
N GLY A 49 3.95 -2.39 -23.11
CA GLY A 49 2.63 -2.63 -22.54
C GLY A 49 2.52 -4.08 -22.04
N PRO A 50 1.57 -4.40 -21.18
CA PRO A 50 1.37 -5.76 -20.70
C PRO A 50 1.16 -6.69 -21.89
N GLU A 51 1.96 -7.72 -22.01
CA GLU A 51 1.82 -8.75 -23.06
C GLU A 51 0.49 -9.50 -22.97
N VAL A 52 -0.19 -9.41 -21.85
CA VAL A 52 -1.51 -9.97 -21.63
C VAL A 52 -2.56 -8.87 -21.70
N GLY A 53 -3.00 -8.58 -22.90
CA GLY A 53 -4.35 -8.15 -23.24
C GLY A 53 -4.93 -6.89 -22.62
N ALA A 54 -4.17 -5.96 -22.03
CA ALA A 54 -4.69 -4.66 -21.71
C ALA A 54 -4.92 -3.87 -23.02
N ARG A 55 -6.13 -4.00 -23.54
CA ARG A 55 -6.59 -3.12 -24.61
C ARG A 55 -6.76 -1.73 -24.01
N ASP A 56 -6.55 -0.69 -24.84
CA ASP A 56 -6.78 0.69 -24.40
C ASP A 56 -8.18 0.83 -23.76
N GLY A 57 -8.20 1.14 -22.47
CA GLY A 57 -9.42 1.29 -21.70
C GLY A 57 -9.85 0.06 -20.89
N GLU A 58 -9.07 -1.01 -20.81
CA GLU A 58 -9.24 -2.11 -19.87
C GLU A 58 -8.41 -1.91 -18.58
N TRP A 59 -8.73 -2.69 -17.54
CA TRP A 59 -8.01 -2.72 -16.25
C TRP A 59 -7.96 -4.17 -15.74
N PRO A 60 -7.11 -5.03 -16.33
CA PRO A 60 -7.22 -6.49 -16.16
C PRO A 60 -6.63 -7.04 -14.86
N MET A 61 -5.92 -6.24 -14.08
CA MET A 61 -5.29 -6.60 -12.81
C MET A 61 -5.35 -5.43 -11.82
N ALA A 62 -5.12 -5.68 -10.54
CA ALA A 62 -5.30 -4.69 -9.48
C ALA A 62 -4.52 -3.38 -9.73
N SER A 63 -3.30 -3.45 -10.22
CA SER A 63 -2.45 -2.29 -10.53
C SER A 63 -2.66 -1.70 -11.93
N GLY A 64 -3.44 -2.35 -12.78
CA GLY A 64 -3.68 -1.96 -14.18
C GLY A 64 -2.63 -2.48 -15.16
N ASP A 65 -1.36 -2.48 -14.78
CA ASP A 65 -0.23 -2.94 -15.60
C ASP A 65 0.84 -3.69 -14.78
N TYR A 66 1.78 -4.33 -15.46
CA TYR A 66 2.87 -5.09 -14.85
C TYR A 66 3.90 -4.22 -14.12
N ALA A 67 4.01 -2.95 -14.49
CA ALA A 67 4.96 -2.01 -13.87
C ALA A 67 4.40 -1.36 -12.59
N ASN A 68 3.16 -1.71 -12.18
CA ASN A 68 2.46 -1.12 -11.05
C ASN A 68 2.30 0.40 -11.14
N THR A 69 2.16 0.95 -12.36
CA THR A 69 2.09 2.40 -12.53
C THR A 69 0.77 3.01 -12.09
N ARG A 70 -0.31 2.23 -12.07
CA ARG A 70 -1.67 2.74 -11.82
C ARG A 70 -1.99 3.99 -12.65
N TYR A 71 -1.49 4.00 -13.88
CA TYR A 71 -1.70 5.05 -14.86
C TYR A 71 -2.59 4.56 -16.00
N SER A 72 -3.48 5.43 -16.45
CA SER A 72 -4.30 5.16 -17.63
C SER A 72 -4.04 6.21 -18.72
N GLY A 73 -3.89 5.75 -19.97
CA GLY A 73 -3.83 6.59 -21.16
C GLY A 73 -5.15 7.28 -21.53
N LEU A 74 -6.25 6.96 -20.85
CA LEU A 74 -7.54 7.59 -21.08
C LEU A 74 -7.52 9.07 -20.68
N ASN A 75 -8.08 9.93 -21.54
CA ASN A 75 -8.04 11.39 -21.41
C ASN A 75 -9.35 12.09 -21.76
N GLU A 76 -10.48 11.39 -21.76
CA GLU A 76 -11.79 12.04 -21.93
C GLU A 76 -12.17 12.83 -20.67
N ILE A 77 -11.82 12.30 -19.47
CA ILE A 77 -11.93 13.02 -18.19
C ILE A 77 -10.61 13.77 -17.98
N THR A 78 -10.69 15.10 -18.01
CA THR A 78 -9.53 15.99 -17.91
C THR A 78 -9.63 16.92 -16.71
N ALA A 79 -8.55 17.64 -16.42
CA ALA A 79 -8.53 18.65 -15.36
C ALA A 79 -9.59 19.75 -15.57
N GLU A 80 -9.94 20.08 -16.83
CA GLU A 80 -10.93 21.11 -17.16
C GLU A 80 -12.38 20.65 -17.02
N ASN A 81 -12.65 19.33 -17.15
CA ASN A 81 -14.02 18.84 -17.16
C ASN A 81 -14.39 17.90 -15.99
N VAL A 82 -13.41 17.46 -15.22
CA VAL A 82 -13.62 16.54 -14.09
C VAL A 82 -14.61 17.07 -13.05
N GLY A 83 -14.74 18.39 -12.92
CA GLY A 83 -15.75 19.04 -12.08
C GLY A 83 -17.20 18.71 -12.45
N LYS A 84 -17.44 18.16 -13.66
CA LYS A 84 -18.77 17.74 -14.15
C LYS A 84 -19.09 16.27 -13.84
N LEU A 85 -18.18 15.51 -13.24
CA LEU A 85 -18.41 14.10 -12.92
C LEU A 85 -19.65 13.91 -12.05
N LYS A 86 -20.43 12.90 -12.42
CA LYS A 86 -21.61 12.43 -11.66
C LYS A 86 -21.55 10.94 -11.47
N VAL A 87 -22.25 10.45 -10.44
CA VAL A 87 -22.49 9.01 -10.30
C VAL A 87 -23.29 8.55 -11.52
N SER A 88 -22.70 7.64 -12.28
CA SER A 88 -23.36 7.00 -13.42
C SER A 88 -24.20 5.81 -12.97
N TRP A 89 -23.64 4.98 -12.08
CA TRP A 89 -24.33 3.85 -11.46
C TRP A 89 -23.58 3.41 -10.20
N THR A 90 -24.25 2.57 -9.40
CA THR A 90 -23.70 1.98 -8.18
C THR A 90 -24.03 0.49 -8.13
N PHE A 91 -23.25 -0.26 -7.32
CA PHE A 91 -23.52 -1.66 -7.04
C PHE A 91 -23.21 -1.94 -5.57
N SER A 92 -24.16 -2.60 -4.86
CA SER A 92 -23.93 -3.05 -3.50
C SER A 92 -23.22 -4.40 -3.51
N THR A 93 -22.06 -4.49 -2.84
CA THR A 93 -21.32 -5.76 -2.72
C THR A 93 -21.99 -6.76 -1.77
N GLY A 94 -22.96 -6.31 -0.95
CA GLY A 94 -23.59 -7.11 0.08
C GLY A 94 -22.73 -7.35 1.32
N VAL A 95 -21.50 -6.83 1.37
CA VAL A 95 -20.52 -7.05 2.45
C VAL A 95 -20.09 -5.73 3.09
N LEU A 96 -20.43 -5.56 4.38
CA LEU A 96 -20.14 -4.34 5.15
C LEU A 96 -18.82 -4.47 5.93
N ARG A 97 -17.70 -4.60 5.20
CA ARG A 97 -16.33 -4.74 5.72
C ARG A 97 -15.39 -3.86 4.90
N GLY A 98 -14.10 -3.84 5.28
CA GLY A 98 -13.06 -3.08 4.59
C GLY A 98 -12.88 -3.46 3.12
N GLN A 99 -13.26 -2.57 2.20
CA GLN A 99 -13.23 -2.78 0.74
C GLN A 99 -11.90 -2.30 0.17
N GLU A 100 -10.83 -3.12 0.23
CA GLU A 100 -9.49 -2.76 -0.29
C GLU A 100 -9.29 -3.09 -1.76
N ALA A 101 -10.19 -3.86 -2.38
CA ALA A 101 -10.03 -4.36 -3.74
C ALA A 101 -10.01 -3.24 -4.79
N ALA A 102 -9.22 -3.45 -5.84
CA ALA A 102 -9.41 -2.79 -7.13
C ALA A 102 -10.46 -3.58 -7.92
N PRO A 103 -11.52 -2.95 -8.43
CA PRO A 103 -12.32 -3.55 -9.50
C PRO A 103 -11.42 -3.79 -10.71
N ILE A 104 -11.58 -4.93 -11.40
CA ILE A 104 -10.89 -5.16 -12.67
C ILE A 104 -11.87 -5.19 -13.83
N VAL A 105 -11.43 -4.76 -15.00
CA VAL A 105 -12.25 -4.67 -16.20
C VAL A 105 -11.58 -5.39 -17.36
N ALA A 106 -12.29 -6.35 -17.93
CA ALA A 106 -11.87 -7.05 -19.14
C ALA A 106 -13.07 -7.17 -20.11
N GLY A 107 -12.92 -6.65 -21.32
CA GLY A 107 -13.98 -6.58 -22.31
C GLY A 107 -15.20 -5.79 -21.80
N ARG A 108 -16.34 -6.43 -21.73
CA ARG A 108 -17.62 -5.82 -21.28
C ARG A 108 -18.02 -6.21 -19.86
N THR A 109 -17.08 -6.66 -19.06
CA THR A 109 -17.36 -7.14 -17.69
C THR A 109 -16.43 -6.48 -16.69
N MET A 110 -16.99 -6.00 -15.59
CA MET A 110 -16.24 -5.61 -14.41
C MET A 110 -16.33 -6.72 -13.37
N TYR A 111 -15.19 -7.09 -12.81
CA TYR A 111 -15.12 -8.09 -11.74
C TYR A 111 -14.77 -7.41 -10.43
N VAL A 112 -15.54 -7.73 -9.39
CA VAL A 112 -15.38 -7.19 -8.03
C VAL A 112 -15.28 -8.36 -7.07
N VAL A 113 -14.18 -8.45 -6.34
CA VAL A 113 -14.02 -9.39 -5.24
C VAL A 113 -14.27 -8.68 -3.90
N THR A 114 -15.08 -9.29 -3.03
CA THR A 114 -15.38 -8.71 -1.71
C THR A 114 -14.30 -9.09 -0.68
N PRO A 115 -14.18 -8.37 0.45
CA PRO A 115 -13.57 -8.94 1.63
C PRO A 115 -14.30 -10.24 2.02
N PHE A 116 -13.85 -10.95 3.08
CA PHE A 116 -14.55 -12.16 3.51
C PHE A 116 -16.09 -11.94 3.50
N PRO A 117 -16.87 -12.82 2.87
CA PRO A 117 -16.56 -14.20 2.44
C PRO A 117 -15.98 -14.34 1.02
N ASN A 118 -15.33 -13.32 0.47
CA ASN A 118 -14.59 -13.31 -0.80
C ASN A 118 -15.47 -13.63 -2.02
N ILE A 119 -16.69 -13.10 -2.08
CA ILE A 119 -17.59 -13.26 -3.23
C ILE A 119 -16.98 -12.55 -4.44
N LEU A 120 -16.94 -13.22 -5.58
CA LEU A 120 -16.57 -12.63 -6.86
C LEU A 120 -17.82 -12.34 -7.68
N HIS A 121 -18.06 -11.03 -7.95
CA HIS A 121 -19.15 -10.58 -8.80
C HIS A 121 -18.65 -10.23 -10.20
N ALA A 122 -19.35 -10.66 -11.24
CA ALA A 122 -19.17 -10.22 -12.61
C ALA A 122 -20.32 -9.30 -13.02
N LEU A 123 -20.03 -8.03 -13.23
CA LEU A 123 -21.00 -6.97 -13.53
C LEU A 123 -21.04 -6.69 -15.02
N ASP A 124 -22.24 -6.56 -15.61
CA ASP A 124 -22.43 -6.26 -17.02
C ASP A 124 -22.29 -4.75 -17.29
N LEU A 125 -21.21 -4.33 -17.93
CA LEU A 125 -21.00 -2.94 -18.30
C LEU A 125 -21.93 -2.45 -19.42
N ALA A 126 -22.59 -3.36 -20.15
CA ALA A 126 -23.59 -2.99 -21.14
C ALA A 126 -24.99 -2.75 -20.52
N ASN A 127 -25.21 -3.32 -19.35
CA ASN A 127 -26.41 -3.10 -18.54
C ASN A 127 -25.97 -2.73 -17.11
N PRO A 128 -25.52 -1.48 -16.90
CA PRO A 128 -24.88 -1.04 -15.67
C PRO A 128 -25.70 -1.32 -14.42
N GLY A 129 -25.05 -1.85 -13.38
CA GLY A 129 -25.68 -2.24 -12.12
C GLY A 129 -26.24 -3.67 -12.11
N SER A 130 -26.30 -4.36 -13.26
CA SER A 130 -26.72 -5.77 -13.30
C SER A 130 -25.52 -6.73 -13.15
N THR A 131 -25.79 -7.87 -12.54
CA THR A 131 -24.82 -8.96 -12.35
C THR A 131 -25.03 -10.02 -13.43
N ARG A 132 -23.96 -10.40 -14.14
CA ARG A 132 -23.97 -11.55 -15.05
C ARG A 132 -24.01 -12.86 -14.27
N TRP A 133 -23.12 -12.94 -13.26
CA TRP A 133 -23.03 -14.04 -12.32
C TRP A 133 -22.29 -13.61 -11.05
N SER A 134 -22.46 -14.35 -9.97
CA SER A 134 -21.67 -14.26 -8.75
C SER A 134 -21.17 -15.64 -8.37
N TYR A 135 -19.93 -15.71 -7.92
CA TYR A 135 -19.31 -16.92 -7.43
C TYR A 135 -19.03 -16.79 -5.93
N GLU A 136 -19.54 -17.72 -5.13
CA GLU A 136 -19.38 -17.77 -3.69
C GLU A 136 -18.41 -18.91 -3.30
N PRO A 137 -17.14 -18.61 -2.94
CA PRO A 137 -16.15 -19.64 -2.62
C PRO A 137 -16.42 -20.37 -1.30
N LYS A 138 -17.21 -19.79 -0.39
CA LYS A 138 -17.54 -20.34 0.93
C LYS A 138 -16.30 -20.68 1.77
N PRO A 139 -15.38 -19.72 2.01
CA PRO A 139 -14.19 -19.94 2.81
C PRO A 139 -14.56 -20.31 4.25
N VAL A 140 -13.66 -21.02 4.93
CA VAL A 140 -13.86 -21.44 6.32
C VAL A 140 -13.95 -20.21 7.22
N SER A 141 -15.03 -20.08 7.99
CA SER A 141 -15.31 -18.91 8.83
C SER A 141 -14.24 -18.66 9.91
N ALA A 142 -13.55 -19.70 10.37
CA ALA A 142 -12.46 -19.59 11.35
C ALA A 142 -11.26 -18.75 10.84
N ALA A 143 -11.10 -18.58 9.51
CA ALA A 143 -10.07 -17.72 8.94
C ALA A 143 -10.18 -16.26 9.41
N GLN A 144 -11.38 -15.79 9.76
CA GLN A 144 -11.59 -14.44 10.29
C GLN A 144 -10.89 -14.21 11.63
N GLY A 145 -10.76 -15.25 12.45
CA GLY A 145 -10.14 -15.20 13.79
C GLY A 145 -8.61 -15.08 13.75
N VAL A 146 -7.99 -15.41 12.62
CA VAL A 146 -6.54 -15.34 12.41
C VAL A 146 -6.12 -14.29 11.40
N ALA A 147 -7.06 -13.49 10.90
CA ALA A 147 -6.77 -12.35 10.05
C ALA A 147 -6.33 -11.16 10.92
N CYS A 148 -5.06 -10.83 10.87
CA CYS A 148 -4.43 -9.78 11.69
C CYS A 148 -5.17 -8.43 11.60
N CYS A 149 -5.41 -7.96 10.38
CA CYS A 149 -5.65 -6.55 10.09
C CYS A 149 -6.95 -6.35 9.29
N ASP A 150 -8.06 -6.98 9.72
CA ASP A 150 -9.34 -7.13 9.04
C ASP A 150 -9.33 -8.23 7.96
N VAL A 151 -10.50 -8.58 7.49
CA VAL A 151 -10.76 -9.70 6.57
C VAL A 151 -10.75 -9.26 5.10
N VAL A 152 -9.82 -8.41 4.76
CA VAL A 152 -9.72 -7.71 3.46
C VAL A 152 -9.35 -8.62 2.30
N ASN A 153 -9.60 -8.15 1.08
CA ASN A 153 -9.11 -8.71 -0.17
C ASN A 153 -8.70 -7.55 -1.09
N ARG A 154 -7.52 -7.64 -1.74
CA ARG A 154 -6.95 -6.53 -2.54
C ARG A 154 -7.23 -6.62 -4.02
N GLY A 155 -7.92 -7.66 -4.47
CA GLY A 155 -8.39 -7.75 -5.85
C GLY A 155 -8.19 -9.09 -6.51
N ALA A 156 -8.41 -9.09 -7.82
CA ALA A 156 -8.32 -10.25 -8.70
C ALA A 156 -7.42 -9.93 -9.90
N ALA A 157 -7.12 -10.94 -10.72
CA ALA A 157 -6.45 -10.80 -12.01
C ALA A 157 -7.23 -11.57 -13.09
N TYR A 158 -7.31 -10.98 -14.28
CA TYR A 158 -7.88 -11.61 -15.46
C TYR A 158 -6.75 -12.07 -16.41
N ALA A 159 -6.84 -13.30 -16.89
CA ALA A 159 -6.01 -13.78 -18.00
C ALA A 159 -6.73 -14.94 -18.73
N ASP A 160 -6.63 -14.98 -20.05
CA ASP A 160 -7.05 -16.11 -20.91
C ASP A 160 -8.45 -16.66 -20.60
N GLY A 161 -9.43 -15.77 -20.42
CA GLY A 161 -10.81 -16.17 -20.15
C GLY A 161 -11.06 -16.68 -18.73
N ARG A 162 -10.15 -16.42 -17.79
CA ARG A 162 -10.25 -16.79 -16.37
C ARG A 162 -10.08 -15.56 -15.49
N VAL A 163 -10.72 -15.59 -14.33
CA VAL A 163 -10.45 -14.66 -13.22
C VAL A 163 -9.87 -15.45 -12.07
N PHE A 164 -8.72 -14.97 -11.56
CA PHE A 164 -8.02 -15.54 -10.43
C PHE A 164 -8.13 -14.61 -9.22
N PHE A 165 -8.41 -15.18 -8.05
CA PHE A 165 -8.44 -14.44 -6.79
C PHE A 165 -8.13 -15.35 -5.61
N ASN A 166 -7.79 -14.75 -4.48
CA ASN A 166 -7.48 -15.48 -3.26
C ASN A 166 -8.66 -15.43 -2.28
N THR A 167 -8.82 -16.48 -1.48
CA THR A 167 -9.71 -16.49 -0.32
C THR A 167 -8.91 -16.39 0.97
N LEU A 168 -9.54 -15.84 2.01
CA LEU A 168 -8.89 -15.60 3.31
C LEU A 168 -8.35 -16.89 3.95
N ASP A 169 -8.96 -18.03 3.67
CA ASP A 169 -8.59 -19.37 4.17
C ASP A 169 -7.55 -20.09 3.30
N ASN A 170 -6.70 -19.33 2.60
CA ASN A 170 -5.54 -19.80 1.84
C ASN A 170 -5.86 -20.63 0.59
N HIS A 171 -6.93 -20.33 -0.10
CA HIS A 171 -7.14 -20.87 -1.44
C HIS A 171 -6.92 -19.82 -2.51
N THR A 172 -6.28 -20.21 -3.60
CA THR A 172 -6.35 -19.49 -4.88
C THR A 172 -7.37 -20.20 -5.75
N VAL A 173 -8.25 -19.43 -6.37
CA VAL A 173 -9.38 -19.93 -7.17
C VAL A 173 -9.31 -19.35 -8.57
N ALA A 174 -9.53 -20.20 -9.58
CA ALA A 174 -9.78 -19.79 -10.96
C ALA A 174 -11.24 -20.01 -11.32
N VAL A 175 -11.86 -18.97 -11.89
CA VAL A 175 -13.25 -18.98 -12.33
C VAL A 175 -13.32 -18.69 -13.83
N ASP A 176 -14.12 -19.47 -14.56
CA ASP A 176 -14.40 -19.23 -15.97
C ASP A 176 -15.26 -17.98 -16.15
N VAL A 177 -14.84 -17.05 -16.99
CA VAL A 177 -15.49 -15.75 -17.15
C VAL A 177 -16.85 -15.80 -17.84
N GLN A 178 -17.12 -16.83 -18.65
CA GLN A 178 -18.37 -16.95 -19.37
C GLN A 178 -19.47 -17.54 -18.49
N THR A 179 -19.10 -18.51 -17.66
CA THR A 179 -20.07 -19.33 -16.90
C THR A 179 -20.11 -18.99 -15.41
N GLY A 180 -19.09 -18.31 -14.86
CA GLY A 180 -18.95 -18.07 -13.44
C GLY A 180 -18.64 -19.34 -12.62
N LYS A 181 -18.28 -20.45 -13.29
CA LYS A 181 -17.97 -21.72 -12.62
C LYS A 181 -16.51 -21.81 -12.21
N GLU A 182 -16.26 -22.39 -11.06
CA GLU A 182 -14.93 -22.76 -10.61
C GLU A 182 -14.29 -23.75 -11.61
N LEU A 183 -13.07 -23.42 -12.06
CA LEU A 183 -12.27 -24.31 -12.89
C LEU A 183 -11.34 -25.16 -12.02
N TRP A 184 -10.71 -24.53 -11.04
CA TRP A 184 -9.85 -25.17 -10.05
C TRP A 184 -9.74 -24.32 -8.80
N ARG A 185 -9.35 -24.98 -7.71
CA ARG A 185 -9.03 -24.38 -6.40
C ARG A 185 -7.79 -25.05 -5.83
N ALA A 186 -6.79 -24.26 -5.44
CA ALA A 186 -5.56 -24.74 -4.82
C ALA A 186 -5.45 -24.24 -3.37
N ARG A 187 -5.33 -25.13 -2.41
CA ARG A 187 -5.02 -24.79 -1.01
C ARG A 187 -3.52 -24.62 -0.81
N LEU A 188 -3.10 -23.49 -0.26
CA LEU A 188 -1.67 -23.12 -0.19
C LEU A 188 -1.14 -22.97 1.24
N GLY A 189 -1.99 -22.73 2.22
CA GLY A 189 -1.61 -22.51 3.62
C GLY A 189 -2.57 -23.16 4.61
N ASP A 190 -2.33 -22.93 5.91
CA ASP A 190 -3.09 -23.49 7.02
C ASP A 190 -3.50 -22.43 8.04
N ILE A 191 -4.80 -22.16 8.15
CA ILE A 191 -5.36 -21.21 9.11
C ILE A 191 -5.06 -21.59 10.57
N ASN A 192 -4.87 -22.87 10.88
CA ASN A 192 -4.51 -23.31 12.22
C ASN A 192 -3.10 -22.88 12.65
N ARG A 193 -2.30 -22.45 11.68
CA ARG A 193 -0.97 -21.86 11.90
C ARG A 193 -0.98 -20.33 11.84
N GLY A 194 -2.15 -19.71 11.57
CA GLY A 194 -2.30 -18.28 11.41
C GLY A 194 -2.08 -17.78 9.99
N GLU A 195 -1.95 -18.67 9.00
CA GLU A 195 -1.80 -18.27 7.60
C GLU A 195 -3.11 -17.75 7.03
N THR A 196 -3.04 -16.66 6.28
CA THR A 196 -4.15 -16.10 5.49
C THR A 196 -3.63 -15.58 4.15
N MET A 197 -4.52 -15.22 3.22
CA MET A 197 -4.16 -14.62 1.95
C MET A 197 -5.05 -13.42 1.64
N THR A 198 -4.46 -12.25 1.46
CA THR A 198 -5.16 -10.98 1.26
C THR A 198 -4.75 -10.24 -0.02
N MET A 199 -3.64 -10.62 -0.65
CA MET A 199 -3.12 -9.97 -1.85
C MET A 199 -3.94 -10.27 -3.11
N ALA A 200 -3.87 -9.36 -4.09
CA ALA A 200 -4.31 -9.65 -5.45
C ALA A 200 -3.28 -10.53 -6.16
N PRO A 201 -3.68 -11.59 -6.88
CA PRO A 201 -2.78 -12.37 -7.70
C PRO A 201 -2.19 -11.57 -8.87
N LEU A 202 -1.01 -11.95 -9.34
CA LEU A 202 -0.46 -11.51 -10.62
C LEU A 202 -0.34 -12.72 -11.56
N VAL A 203 -0.78 -12.58 -12.82
CA VAL A 203 -0.60 -13.63 -13.84
C VAL A 203 0.52 -13.24 -14.78
N VAL A 204 1.55 -14.09 -14.86
CA VAL A 204 2.75 -13.90 -15.71
C VAL A 204 3.10 -15.21 -16.39
N LYS A 205 3.27 -15.22 -17.73
CA LYS A 205 3.73 -16.39 -18.50
C LYS A 205 3.00 -17.69 -18.15
N GLY A 206 1.65 -17.61 -18.04
CA GLY A 206 0.82 -18.77 -17.68
C GLY A 206 0.94 -19.24 -16.23
N LYS A 207 1.52 -18.44 -15.35
CA LYS A 207 1.61 -18.70 -13.89
C LYS A 207 0.86 -17.66 -13.10
N VAL A 208 0.21 -18.08 -12.01
CA VAL A 208 -0.48 -17.23 -11.04
C VAL A 208 0.42 -17.08 -9.81
N LEU A 209 0.94 -15.89 -9.59
CA LEU A 209 1.82 -15.57 -8.46
C LEU A 209 0.99 -15.10 -7.28
N VAL A 210 1.18 -15.74 -6.14
CA VAL A 210 0.48 -15.46 -4.87
C VAL A 210 1.40 -15.65 -3.67
N GLY A 211 1.16 -14.90 -2.60
CA GLY A 211 1.88 -15.01 -1.34
C GLY A 211 0.94 -15.05 -0.15
N ASN A 212 1.50 -15.21 1.05
CA ASN A 212 0.75 -15.34 2.29
C ASN A 212 0.86 -14.11 3.20
N SER A 213 -0.03 -14.07 4.19
CA SER A 213 -0.06 -13.14 5.33
C SER A 213 -0.01 -13.93 6.64
N GLY A 214 0.17 -13.24 7.77
CA GLY A 214 0.15 -13.84 9.12
C GLY A 214 1.50 -13.75 9.85
N GLY A 215 2.38 -12.83 9.46
CA GLY A 215 3.67 -12.62 10.14
C GLY A 215 3.53 -12.43 11.65
N GLU A 216 2.50 -11.70 12.10
CA GLU A 216 2.15 -11.43 13.51
C GLU A 216 1.64 -12.67 14.26
N LEU A 217 1.45 -13.79 13.58
CA LEU A 217 1.12 -15.10 14.18
C LEU A 217 2.29 -16.09 14.04
N GLY A 218 3.51 -15.61 13.73
CA GLY A 218 4.69 -16.44 13.55
C GLY A 218 4.65 -17.30 12.28
N VAL A 219 4.00 -16.80 11.24
CA VAL A 219 3.92 -17.46 9.93
C VAL A 219 5.18 -17.16 9.13
N ARG A 220 5.77 -18.19 8.57
CA ARG A 220 6.87 -18.06 7.63
C ARG A 220 6.38 -17.64 6.26
N GLY A 221 6.95 -16.56 5.73
CA GLY A 221 6.57 -15.99 4.44
C GLY A 221 6.98 -16.84 3.23
N TRP A 222 6.18 -16.78 2.16
CA TRP A 222 6.47 -17.40 0.88
C TRP A 222 5.79 -16.67 -0.29
N LEU A 223 6.39 -16.80 -1.48
CA LEU A 223 5.75 -16.55 -2.78
C LEU A 223 5.61 -17.87 -3.52
N THR A 224 4.46 -18.13 -4.11
CA THR A 224 4.16 -19.37 -4.86
C THR A 224 3.67 -19.02 -6.25
N ALA A 225 4.15 -19.74 -7.27
CA ALA A 225 3.59 -19.74 -8.61
C ALA A 225 2.75 -20.99 -8.83
N LEU A 226 1.54 -20.79 -9.31
CA LEU A 226 0.64 -21.85 -9.76
C LEU A 226 0.56 -21.86 -11.27
N ASP A 227 0.48 -23.02 -11.87
CA ASP A 227 0.10 -23.16 -13.28
C ASP A 227 -1.34 -22.63 -13.48
N ALA A 228 -1.49 -21.65 -14.35
CA ALA A 228 -2.78 -20.95 -14.52
C ALA A 228 -3.89 -21.85 -15.11
N ALA A 229 -3.54 -22.92 -15.81
CA ALA A 229 -4.51 -23.83 -16.39
C ALA A 229 -5.02 -24.86 -15.39
N THR A 230 -4.16 -25.32 -14.47
CA THR A 230 -4.43 -26.50 -13.61
C THR A 230 -4.49 -26.19 -12.12
N GLY A 231 -3.90 -25.06 -11.66
CA GLY A 231 -3.77 -24.72 -10.24
C GLY A 231 -2.65 -25.49 -9.52
N ASN A 232 -1.87 -26.31 -10.23
CA ASN A 232 -0.75 -27.02 -9.64
C ASN A 232 0.39 -26.06 -9.27
N VAL A 233 1.06 -26.31 -8.14
CA VAL A 233 2.24 -25.54 -7.74
C VAL A 233 3.38 -25.81 -8.71
N ALA A 234 3.83 -24.76 -9.41
CA ALA A 234 5.01 -24.80 -10.27
C ALA A 234 6.30 -24.65 -9.43
N TRP A 235 6.31 -23.65 -8.54
CA TRP A 235 7.38 -23.45 -7.55
C TRP A 235 6.88 -22.68 -6.33
N ARG A 236 7.63 -22.80 -5.22
CA ARG A 236 7.43 -22.00 -4.00
C ARG A 236 8.78 -21.56 -3.46
N ALA A 237 8.96 -20.26 -3.26
CA ALA A 237 10.12 -19.66 -2.61
C ALA A 237 9.74 -19.13 -1.23
N TYR A 238 10.42 -19.58 -0.18
CA TYR A 238 10.27 -19.01 1.15
C TYR A 238 11.07 -17.71 1.29
N SER A 239 10.65 -16.86 2.22
CA SER A 239 11.35 -15.59 2.50
C SER A 239 12.52 -15.76 3.47
N THR A 240 12.50 -16.79 4.31
CA THR A 240 13.52 -17.08 5.34
C THR A 240 13.96 -18.54 5.24
N GLY A 241 15.10 -18.91 5.87
CA GLY A 241 15.60 -20.27 5.87
C GLY A 241 16.76 -20.52 4.92
N PRO A 242 17.14 -21.79 4.67
CA PRO A 242 18.27 -22.13 3.83
C PRO A 242 18.05 -21.73 2.36
N ASP A 243 19.13 -21.42 1.66
CA ASP A 243 19.10 -20.96 0.27
C ASP A 243 18.33 -21.90 -0.65
N SER A 244 18.39 -23.22 -0.40
CA SER A 244 17.62 -24.22 -1.14
C SER A 244 16.09 -24.05 -1.04
N GLN A 245 15.58 -23.46 0.04
CA GLN A 245 14.15 -23.20 0.24
C GLN A 245 13.78 -21.75 -0.14
N VAL A 246 14.73 -20.82 -0.04
CA VAL A 246 14.57 -19.44 -0.52
C VAL A 246 14.73 -19.39 -2.04
N LEU A 247 15.19 -20.47 -2.67
CA LEU A 247 15.53 -20.60 -4.10
C LEU A 247 16.61 -19.60 -4.51
N LEU A 248 17.72 -19.60 -3.78
CA LEU A 248 18.93 -18.84 -4.10
C LEU A 248 20.01 -19.81 -4.59
N GLY A 249 20.42 -19.66 -5.83
CA GLY A 249 21.41 -20.51 -6.49
C GLY A 249 22.54 -19.68 -7.13
N GLU A 250 23.22 -20.25 -8.11
CA GLU A 250 24.36 -19.62 -8.79
C GLU A 250 24.03 -18.29 -9.49
N ARG A 251 22.75 -18.09 -9.86
CA ARG A 251 22.24 -16.86 -10.46
C ARG A 251 22.06 -15.73 -9.46
N PHE A 252 22.03 -16.02 -8.16
CA PHE A 252 21.84 -15.02 -7.11
C PHE A 252 23.09 -14.17 -6.94
N LYS A 253 23.00 -12.90 -7.34
CA LYS A 253 24.12 -11.94 -7.32
C LYS A 253 23.67 -10.59 -6.79
N PRO A 254 23.40 -10.47 -5.46
CA PRO A 254 23.02 -9.21 -4.88
C PRO A 254 24.14 -8.16 -4.98
N PHE A 255 23.77 -6.90 -5.12
CA PHE A 255 24.72 -5.81 -5.31
C PHE A 255 25.63 -5.63 -4.10
N TYR A 256 25.04 -5.60 -2.88
CA TYR A 256 25.80 -5.33 -1.66
C TYR A 256 26.57 -6.55 -1.14
N ALA A 257 27.80 -6.33 -0.70
CA ALA A 257 28.69 -7.39 -0.23
C ALA A 257 28.13 -8.17 0.99
N ALA A 258 27.40 -7.48 1.88
CA ALA A 258 26.78 -8.10 3.05
C ALA A 258 25.67 -9.12 2.71
N ASP A 259 25.23 -9.16 1.47
CA ASP A 259 24.13 -9.99 0.98
C ASP A 259 24.59 -11.22 0.19
N ARG A 260 25.94 -11.42 0.06
CA ARG A 260 26.53 -12.43 -0.84
C ARG A 260 26.88 -13.74 -0.16
N GLU A 261 26.83 -13.81 1.17
CA GLU A 261 27.12 -15.04 1.90
C GLU A 261 25.97 -16.05 1.72
N ALA A 262 26.28 -17.33 1.64
CA ALA A 262 25.29 -18.40 1.54
C ALA A 262 24.53 -18.59 2.86
N ASP A 263 23.27 -19.02 2.77
CA ASP A 263 22.39 -19.35 3.88
C ASP A 263 22.13 -18.18 4.87
N LEU A 264 22.16 -16.93 4.38
CA LEU A 264 21.86 -15.77 5.21
C LEU A 264 20.43 -15.80 5.80
N GLY A 265 19.49 -16.44 5.14
CA GLY A 265 18.14 -16.67 5.63
C GLY A 265 18.09 -17.57 6.89
N VAL A 266 19.20 -18.24 7.24
CA VAL A 266 19.40 -18.98 8.50
C VAL A 266 20.40 -18.27 9.41
N LYS A 267 21.58 -17.94 8.89
CA LYS A 267 22.71 -17.42 9.67
C LYS A 267 22.46 -16.07 10.32
N SER A 268 21.56 -15.27 9.76
CA SER A 268 21.18 -13.96 10.31
C SER A 268 20.06 -14.04 11.36
N TRP A 269 19.73 -15.24 11.83
CA TRP A 269 18.71 -15.52 12.83
C TRP A 269 19.27 -16.28 14.04
N PRO A 270 18.74 -16.07 15.25
CA PRO A 270 19.11 -16.90 16.40
C PRO A 270 18.49 -18.30 16.25
N GLY A 271 19.32 -19.33 16.18
CA GLY A 271 18.88 -20.72 16.09
C GLY A 271 17.87 -20.96 14.97
N ASP A 272 16.74 -21.56 15.33
CA ASP A 272 15.65 -21.92 14.39
C ASP A 272 14.54 -20.85 14.27
N ALA A 273 14.75 -19.63 14.81
CA ALA A 273 13.73 -18.57 14.81
C ALA A 273 13.23 -18.20 13.39
N TRP A 274 14.05 -18.39 12.34
CA TRP A 274 13.65 -18.20 10.95
C TRP A 274 12.44 -19.04 10.53
N ARG A 275 12.12 -20.16 11.24
CA ARG A 275 10.97 -21.04 10.93
C ARG A 275 9.62 -20.40 11.23
N ILE A 276 9.60 -19.42 12.14
CA ILE A 276 8.45 -18.64 12.55
C ILE A 276 8.72 -17.13 12.35
N GLY A 277 9.66 -16.81 11.45
CA GLY A 277 10.30 -15.52 11.35
C GLY A 277 9.54 -14.46 10.57
N GLY A 278 8.31 -14.66 10.13
CA GLY A 278 7.62 -13.66 9.32
C GLY A 278 8.13 -13.61 7.87
N GLY A 279 8.27 -12.41 7.31
CA GLY A 279 8.67 -12.22 5.91
C GLY A 279 7.57 -12.58 4.92
N THR A 280 6.30 -12.46 5.29
CA THR A 280 5.16 -12.81 4.43
C THR A 280 5.07 -11.89 3.21
N ALA A 281 4.57 -12.41 2.06
CA ALA A 281 4.53 -11.70 0.80
C ALA A 281 3.07 -11.38 0.42
N TRP A 282 2.52 -10.31 1.01
CA TRP A 282 1.11 -9.95 0.87
C TRP A 282 0.86 -8.64 0.10
N GLY A 283 1.93 -8.02 -0.40
CA GLY A 283 1.89 -6.81 -1.21
C GLY A 283 1.71 -7.08 -2.70
N PHE A 284 2.01 -6.09 -3.52
CA PHE A 284 1.92 -6.20 -4.98
C PHE A 284 3.19 -6.78 -5.57
N VAL A 285 3.02 -7.57 -6.64
CA VAL A 285 4.12 -8.07 -7.48
C VAL A 285 4.15 -7.25 -8.77
N SER A 286 5.32 -6.81 -9.21
CA SER A 286 5.54 -6.23 -10.55
C SER A 286 6.35 -7.18 -11.43
N TYR A 287 6.24 -7.02 -12.75
CA TYR A 287 6.94 -7.83 -13.74
C TYR A 287 7.57 -6.93 -14.81
N ASP A 288 8.85 -7.16 -15.09
CA ASP A 288 9.56 -6.55 -16.20
C ASP A 288 9.74 -7.58 -17.33
N PRO A 289 9.02 -7.46 -18.45
CA PRO A 289 9.12 -8.39 -19.57
C PRO A 289 10.46 -8.30 -20.33
N ASP A 290 11.15 -7.15 -20.26
CA ASP A 290 12.48 -6.99 -20.91
C ASP A 290 13.59 -7.72 -20.15
N LEU A 291 13.52 -7.75 -18.82
CA LEU A 291 14.47 -8.44 -17.96
C LEU A 291 14.02 -9.85 -17.60
N ASP A 292 12.75 -10.17 -17.89
CA ASP A 292 12.06 -11.40 -17.50
C ASP A 292 12.14 -11.66 -15.98
N LEU A 293 11.88 -10.62 -15.18
CA LEU A 293 11.98 -10.65 -13.73
C LEU A 293 10.70 -10.16 -13.07
N VAL A 294 10.28 -10.86 -12.01
CA VAL A 294 9.25 -10.36 -11.07
C VAL A 294 9.91 -9.75 -9.84
N TYR A 295 9.30 -8.68 -9.33
CA TYR A 295 9.74 -8.00 -8.12
C TYR A 295 8.62 -7.99 -7.08
N TYR A 296 8.94 -8.35 -5.85
CA TYR A 296 7.98 -8.33 -4.75
C TYR A 296 8.69 -8.10 -3.41
N GLY A 297 7.93 -7.57 -2.46
CA GLY A 297 8.41 -7.31 -1.12
C GLY A 297 8.08 -8.42 -0.13
N THR A 298 8.83 -8.48 0.96
CA THR A 298 8.58 -9.33 2.12
C THR A 298 8.30 -8.48 3.36
N SER A 299 7.45 -8.99 4.25
CA SER A 299 7.06 -8.27 5.47
C SER A 299 8.15 -8.31 6.55
N ASN A 300 7.84 -7.69 7.68
CA ASN A 300 8.65 -7.62 8.89
C ASN A 300 9.06 -9.00 9.42
N PRO A 301 10.12 -9.06 10.28
CA PRO A 301 10.41 -10.25 11.07
C PRO A 301 9.46 -10.36 12.28
N GLY A 302 9.08 -11.61 12.61
CA GLY A 302 8.34 -11.92 13.84
C GLY A 302 9.28 -12.39 14.97
N PRO A 303 8.97 -12.03 16.25
CA PRO A 303 8.00 -11.04 16.70
C PRO A 303 8.54 -9.59 16.57
N TRP A 304 7.72 -8.57 16.88
CA TRP A 304 8.15 -7.17 16.84
C TRP A 304 9.21 -6.82 17.89
N ASN A 305 9.34 -7.61 18.97
CA ASN A 305 10.41 -7.44 19.93
C ASN A 305 11.78 -7.79 19.30
N PRO A 306 12.68 -6.83 19.04
CA PRO A 306 13.95 -7.09 18.38
C PRO A 306 14.96 -7.82 19.28
N ASP A 307 14.84 -7.71 20.61
CA ASP A 307 15.79 -8.31 21.56
C ASP A 307 15.82 -9.84 21.46
N VAL A 308 14.69 -10.47 21.06
CA VAL A 308 14.58 -11.94 20.99
C VAL A 308 15.04 -12.51 19.63
N ARG A 309 15.35 -11.65 18.66
CA ARG A 309 15.77 -12.04 17.30
C ARG A 309 16.99 -11.26 16.78
N PRO A 310 18.13 -11.29 17.50
CA PRO A 310 19.34 -10.61 17.06
C PRO A 310 19.78 -11.05 15.67
N GLY A 311 20.49 -10.18 14.95
CA GLY A 311 20.92 -10.38 13.56
C GLY A 311 20.05 -9.61 12.56
N ASP A 312 20.42 -9.63 11.28
CA ASP A 312 19.70 -8.88 10.23
C ASP A 312 18.33 -9.47 9.87
N ASN A 313 18.04 -10.70 10.29
CA ASN A 313 16.78 -11.42 10.04
C ASN A 313 16.42 -11.51 8.55
N LYS A 314 17.38 -11.91 7.72
CA LYS A 314 17.19 -12.03 6.26
C LYS A 314 16.25 -13.21 5.93
N TRP A 315 15.35 -13.07 4.97
CA TRP A 315 15.12 -11.91 4.09
C TRP A 315 13.73 -11.33 4.40
N THR A 316 13.56 -10.79 5.60
CA THR A 316 12.37 -10.02 5.98
C THR A 316 12.59 -8.54 5.62
N SER A 317 11.53 -7.76 5.53
CA SER A 317 11.57 -6.32 5.13
C SER A 317 12.47 -6.08 3.91
N SER A 318 12.29 -6.91 2.87
CA SER A 318 13.20 -7.00 1.72
C SER A 318 12.43 -6.94 0.41
N ILE A 319 13.14 -6.72 -0.68
CA ILE A 319 12.69 -6.96 -2.06
C ILE A 319 13.49 -8.09 -2.68
N PHE A 320 12.81 -8.90 -3.47
CA PHE A 320 13.43 -9.90 -4.36
C PHE A 320 13.16 -9.57 -5.83
N ALA A 321 14.18 -9.77 -6.67
CA ALA A 321 14.03 -9.98 -8.10
C ALA A 321 14.18 -11.48 -8.39
N ARG A 322 13.18 -12.07 -9.06
CA ARG A 322 13.14 -13.51 -9.34
C ARG A 322 12.77 -13.79 -10.79
N ASP A 323 13.30 -14.87 -11.30
CA ASP A 323 12.86 -15.48 -12.54
C ASP A 323 11.43 -16.05 -12.36
N PRO A 324 10.44 -15.64 -13.16
CA PRO A 324 9.05 -16.12 -13.00
C PRO A 324 8.89 -17.60 -13.39
N ASP A 325 9.80 -18.18 -14.18
CA ASP A 325 9.67 -19.55 -14.69
C ASP A 325 9.97 -20.61 -13.62
N ASP A 326 11.03 -20.42 -12.84
CA ASP A 326 11.49 -21.38 -11.83
C ASP A 326 11.58 -20.82 -10.40
N GLY A 327 11.31 -19.52 -10.21
CA GLY A 327 11.34 -18.87 -8.92
C GLY A 327 12.73 -18.59 -8.36
N GLN A 328 13.81 -18.84 -9.13
CA GLN A 328 15.16 -18.57 -8.68
C GLN A 328 15.39 -17.07 -8.46
N GLY A 329 15.96 -16.72 -7.30
CA GLY A 329 16.37 -15.35 -7.00
C GLY A 329 17.55 -14.93 -7.86
N VAL A 330 17.49 -13.70 -8.39
CA VAL A 330 18.56 -13.06 -9.15
C VAL A 330 19.32 -12.07 -8.28
N TRP A 331 18.59 -11.25 -7.55
CA TRP A 331 19.12 -10.37 -6.50
C TRP A 331 18.06 -10.13 -5.44
N ALA A 332 18.49 -9.66 -4.28
CA ALA A 332 17.64 -9.17 -3.22
C ALA A 332 18.28 -7.95 -2.55
N TYR A 333 17.46 -7.11 -1.93
CA TYR A 333 17.88 -5.99 -1.11
C TYR A 333 16.98 -5.89 0.13
N GLN A 334 17.56 -5.65 1.30
CA GLN A 334 16.83 -5.53 2.56
C GLN A 334 16.68 -4.05 2.94
N TRP A 335 15.42 -3.56 2.94
CA TRP A 335 15.10 -2.16 3.28
C TRP A 335 15.43 -1.84 4.74
N ASN A 336 15.06 -2.76 5.64
CA ASN A 336 15.16 -2.61 7.08
C ASN A 336 15.87 -3.82 7.71
N PRO A 337 17.24 -3.90 7.66
CA PRO A 337 17.99 -4.93 8.35
C PRO A 337 17.72 -4.88 9.85
N HIS A 338 17.44 -6.02 10.50
CA HIS A 338 17.03 -6.08 11.90
C HIS A 338 15.87 -5.14 12.20
N ASP A 339 14.80 -5.21 11.41
CA ASP A 339 13.68 -4.28 11.57
C ASP A 339 13.25 -4.16 13.04
N LEU A 340 13.10 -2.93 13.51
CA LEU A 340 12.82 -2.58 14.91
C LEU A 340 11.36 -2.23 15.17
N TYR A 341 10.54 -2.01 14.09
CA TYR A 341 9.32 -1.23 14.22
C TYR A 341 8.11 -1.78 13.49
N ASP A 342 8.20 -2.96 12.88
CA ASP A 342 7.20 -3.51 11.95
C ASP A 342 7.23 -2.76 10.60
N HIS A 343 8.40 -2.36 10.14
CA HIS A 343 8.54 -1.72 8.83
C HIS A 343 8.70 -2.75 7.73
N ASP A 344 7.55 -3.22 7.23
CA ASP A 344 7.44 -4.13 6.08
C ASP A 344 8.11 -3.57 4.82
N GLY A 345 8.64 -4.45 3.99
CA GLY A 345 9.09 -4.12 2.64
C GLY A 345 8.09 -4.46 1.54
N ILE A 346 6.80 -4.65 1.87
CA ILE A 346 5.77 -5.19 0.95
C ILE A 346 5.17 -4.16 0.00
N ASN A 347 5.46 -2.89 0.19
CA ASN A 347 4.89 -1.83 -0.63
C ASN A 347 5.21 -2.08 -2.11
N GLU A 348 4.36 -1.57 -2.98
CA GLU A 348 4.52 -1.78 -4.43
C GLU A 348 5.85 -1.22 -4.94
N ASN A 349 6.40 -1.91 -5.94
CA ASN A 349 7.55 -1.49 -6.70
C ASN A 349 7.06 -0.98 -8.05
N VAL A 350 7.19 0.33 -8.30
CA VAL A 350 6.81 0.93 -9.58
C VAL A 350 8.00 0.90 -10.52
N LEU A 351 7.88 0.17 -11.63
CA LEU A 351 8.98 0.02 -12.60
C LEU A 351 8.98 1.22 -13.56
N LEU A 352 10.13 1.86 -13.69
CA LEU A 352 10.31 3.08 -14.48
C LEU A 352 11.59 2.99 -15.31
N ASP A 353 11.53 3.57 -16.52
CA ASP A 353 12.72 3.87 -17.31
C ASP A 353 12.95 5.39 -17.24
N LEU A 354 14.03 5.77 -16.59
CA LEU A 354 14.34 7.17 -16.30
C LEU A 354 15.70 7.56 -16.87
N ASP A 355 15.83 8.83 -17.25
CA ASP A 355 17.14 9.46 -17.40
C ASP A 355 17.68 9.75 -15.99
N TRP A 356 18.73 9.03 -15.60
CA TRP A 356 19.39 9.15 -14.33
C TRP A 356 20.83 9.65 -14.52
N GLN A 357 21.09 10.88 -14.09
CA GLN A 357 22.41 11.53 -14.23
C GLN A 357 22.94 11.54 -15.67
N GLY A 358 22.06 11.74 -16.66
CA GLY A 358 22.41 11.82 -18.07
C GLY A 358 22.49 10.49 -18.80
N ALA A 359 22.13 9.38 -18.16
CA ALA A 359 22.08 8.06 -18.78
C ALA A 359 20.71 7.37 -18.56
N PRO A 360 20.18 6.65 -19.56
CA PRO A 360 18.95 5.87 -19.38
C PRO A 360 19.20 4.75 -18.38
N ARG A 361 18.31 4.61 -17.40
CA ARG A 361 18.35 3.57 -16.36
C ARG A 361 17.00 2.88 -16.24
N LYS A 362 17.02 1.55 -16.14
CA LYS A 362 15.89 0.74 -15.70
C LYS A 362 15.86 0.75 -14.17
N VAL A 363 14.88 1.45 -13.59
CA VAL A 363 14.78 1.59 -12.14
C VAL A 363 13.44 1.09 -11.63
N LEU A 364 13.37 0.82 -10.34
CA LEU A 364 12.12 0.76 -9.60
C LEU A 364 12.10 1.88 -8.56
N ALA A 365 10.92 2.45 -8.34
CA ALA A 365 10.66 3.39 -7.27
C ALA A 365 9.83 2.68 -6.19
N HIS A 366 10.24 2.85 -4.92
CA HIS A 366 9.63 2.24 -3.77
C HIS A 366 9.52 3.25 -2.62
N ALA A 367 8.30 3.54 -2.18
CA ALA A 367 8.06 4.35 -0.99
C ALA A 367 7.88 3.41 0.21
N ASP A 368 8.91 3.31 1.04
CA ASP A 368 8.99 2.32 2.12
C ASP A 368 8.32 2.80 3.42
N ARG A 369 7.91 1.86 4.28
CA ARG A 369 7.38 2.16 5.62
C ARG A 369 8.34 3.01 6.47
N ASN A 370 9.65 2.88 6.26
CA ASN A 370 10.68 3.64 6.99
C ASN A 370 10.74 5.14 6.65
N GLY A 371 9.93 5.60 5.69
CA GLY A 371 9.77 7.01 5.35
C GLY A 371 10.70 7.53 4.24
N TYR A 372 11.40 6.64 3.55
CA TYR A 372 12.22 6.99 2.39
C TYR A 372 11.58 6.53 1.08
N VAL A 373 11.67 7.37 0.04
CA VAL A 373 11.48 6.94 -1.34
C VAL A 373 12.83 6.47 -1.86
N TYR A 374 12.89 5.21 -2.22
CA TYR A 374 14.04 4.58 -2.85
C TYR A 374 13.89 4.60 -4.37
N VAL A 375 14.99 4.85 -5.07
CA VAL A 375 15.15 4.60 -6.50
C VAL A 375 16.27 3.57 -6.62
N VAL A 376 15.95 2.40 -7.15
CA VAL A 376 16.84 1.24 -7.22
C VAL A 376 17.03 0.84 -8.68
N ASP A 377 18.26 0.58 -9.09
CA ASP A 377 18.53 -0.06 -10.38
C ASP A 377 17.96 -1.48 -10.36
N ARG A 378 16.89 -1.72 -11.13
CA ARG A 378 16.15 -2.98 -11.08
C ARG A 378 16.87 -4.15 -11.77
N THR A 379 17.99 -3.88 -12.43
CA THR A 379 18.84 -4.92 -13.02
C THR A 379 19.78 -5.55 -12.00
N SER A 380 20.14 -4.82 -10.93
CA SER A 380 21.19 -5.23 -10.00
C SER A 380 20.80 -5.17 -8.51
N GLY A 381 19.78 -4.38 -8.16
CA GLY A 381 19.43 -4.09 -6.78
C GLY A 381 20.26 -2.96 -6.15
N GLU A 382 21.04 -2.19 -6.94
CA GLU A 382 21.78 -1.02 -6.47
C GLU A 382 20.82 0.12 -6.08
N VAL A 383 20.91 0.63 -4.87
CA VAL A 383 20.16 1.81 -4.43
C VAL A 383 20.82 3.06 -4.97
N LEU A 384 20.20 3.69 -5.95
CA LEU A 384 20.69 4.92 -6.58
C LEU A 384 20.37 6.17 -5.76
N SER A 385 19.24 6.14 -5.04
CA SER A 385 18.77 7.21 -4.16
C SER A 385 17.86 6.68 -3.08
N ALA A 386 17.94 7.27 -1.88
CA ALA A 386 16.98 7.12 -0.79
C ALA A 386 16.76 8.50 -0.17
N ARG A 387 15.55 9.06 -0.33
CA ARG A 387 15.24 10.41 0.13
C ARG A 387 14.03 10.40 1.04
N PRO A 388 14.05 11.12 2.17
CA PRO A 388 12.92 11.16 3.09
C PRO A 388 11.75 11.91 2.44
N PHE A 389 10.56 11.28 2.47
CA PHE A 389 9.30 11.90 2.05
C PHE A 389 8.36 12.15 3.24
N HIS A 390 8.83 11.82 4.43
CA HIS A 390 8.07 11.90 5.68
C HIS A 390 8.93 12.44 6.82
N PHE A 391 8.30 12.86 7.92
CA PHE A 391 8.99 13.21 9.16
C PHE A 391 9.53 11.95 9.85
N ILE A 392 10.83 11.84 10.05
CA ILE A 392 11.49 10.64 10.54
C ILE A 392 12.27 10.95 11.83
N THR A 393 12.03 10.16 12.89
CA THR A 393 12.84 10.15 14.11
C THR A 393 13.54 8.80 14.32
N ALA A 394 13.03 7.74 13.67
CA ALA A 394 13.51 6.37 13.80
C ALA A 394 14.88 6.14 13.14
N TYR A 395 15.17 6.90 12.08
CA TYR A 395 16.36 6.72 11.26
C TYR A 395 17.06 8.04 10.96
N ARG A 396 18.38 7.99 10.73
CA ARG A 396 19.23 9.15 10.37
C ARG A 396 19.46 9.29 8.88
N GLY A 397 19.27 8.22 8.10
CA GLY A 397 19.51 8.17 6.67
C GLY A 397 19.74 6.76 6.16
N VAL A 398 20.11 6.66 4.87
CA VAL A 398 20.54 5.43 4.22
C VAL A 398 21.95 5.62 3.69
N ASP A 399 22.89 4.77 4.09
CA ASP A 399 24.24 4.73 3.53
C ASP A 399 24.21 4.01 2.19
N LEU A 400 24.22 4.74 1.08
CA LEU A 400 24.13 4.16 -0.27
C LEU A 400 25.30 3.24 -0.60
N ARG A 401 26.46 3.42 0.03
CA ARG A 401 27.65 2.58 -0.18
C ARG A 401 27.45 1.15 0.35
N THR A 402 26.70 1.02 1.46
CA THR A 402 26.40 -0.27 2.08
C THR A 402 24.96 -0.72 1.86
N GLY A 403 24.11 0.16 1.37
CA GLY A 403 22.67 -0.07 1.23
C GLY A 403 21.89 -0.05 2.55
N ARG A 404 22.53 0.28 3.69
CA ARG A 404 21.90 0.11 5.00
C ARG A 404 21.23 1.40 5.50
N VAL A 405 19.99 1.28 5.90
CA VAL A 405 19.30 2.30 6.70
C VAL A 405 19.98 2.38 8.08
N GLN A 406 20.08 3.59 8.63
CA GLN A 406 20.81 3.88 9.88
C GLN A 406 19.81 4.17 11.01
N PRO A 407 19.49 3.21 11.89
CA PRO A 407 18.61 3.44 13.03
C PRO A 407 19.18 4.48 14.00
N VAL A 408 18.29 5.24 14.65
CA VAL A 408 18.64 6.10 15.79
C VAL A 408 18.67 5.25 17.05
N PRO A 409 19.83 5.07 17.72
CA PRO A 409 19.97 4.13 18.84
C PRO A 409 19.00 4.42 20.00
N GLU A 410 18.72 5.71 20.26
CA GLU A 410 17.82 6.17 21.33
C GLU A 410 16.34 5.86 21.03
N LYS A 411 16.05 5.47 19.78
CA LYS A 411 14.71 5.06 19.33
C LYS A 411 14.56 3.54 19.22
N ALA A 412 15.64 2.78 19.39
CA ALA A 412 15.56 1.32 19.38
C ALA A 412 14.73 0.80 20.56
N PRO A 413 13.68 0.01 20.33
CA PRO A 413 12.88 -0.61 21.38
C PRO A 413 13.74 -1.57 22.23
N LYS A 414 13.39 -1.66 23.51
CA LYS A 414 14.00 -2.59 24.48
C LYS A 414 12.92 -3.20 25.34
N THR A 415 13.03 -4.46 25.65
CA THR A 415 12.10 -5.18 26.52
C THR A 415 11.88 -4.46 27.85
N GLY A 416 10.62 -4.22 28.21
CA GLY A 416 10.21 -3.55 29.44
C GLY A 416 10.44 -2.04 29.47
N THR A 417 10.75 -1.42 28.34
CA THR A 417 10.97 0.04 28.24
C THR A 417 10.07 0.67 27.19
N VAL A 418 9.33 1.71 27.56
CA VAL A 418 8.54 2.50 26.61
C VAL A 418 9.44 3.49 25.87
N VAL A 419 9.66 3.28 24.58
CA VAL A 419 10.33 4.22 23.69
C VAL A 419 9.31 5.12 23.03
N ARG A 420 9.47 6.43 23.16
CA ARG A 420 8.48 7.42 22.72
C ARG A 420 8.89 8.13 21.45
N MET A 421 7.87 8.68 20.75
CA MET A 421 8.09 9.53 19.57
C MET A 421 8.91 8.82 18.49
N ILE A 422 8.53 7.59 18.16
CA ILE A 422 9.06 6.86 17.00
C ILE A 422 8.21 7.27 15.81
N CYS A 423 8.80 7.87 14.80
CA CYS A 423 8.17 8.31 13.55
C CYS A 423 9.04 7.83 12.38
N PRO A 424 8.47 7.20 11.38
CA PRO A 424 7.08 6.75 11.27
C PRO A 424 6.69 5.70 12.31
N SER A 425 5.37 5.51 12.51
CA SER A 425 4.82 4.43 13.35
C SER A 425 4.91 3.06 12.66
N ALA A 426 4.46 1.98 13.29
CA ALA A 426 4.54 0.61 12.73
C ALA A 426 3.88 0.45 11.33
N PRO A 427 2.68 1.00 11.04
CA PRO A 427 2.18 1.00 9.65
C PRO A 427 3.03 1.83 8.68
N GLY A 428 4.13 2.41 9.16
CA GLY A 428 5.09 3.18 8.39
C GLY A 428 4.60 4.57 7.99
N ALA A 429 5.40 5.27 7.19
CA ALA A 429 4.96 6.46 6.48
C ALA A 429 3.90 6.09 5.41
N LYS A 430 4.08 4.97 4.72
CA LYS A 430 3.16 4.38 3.76
C LYS A 430 3.04 2.88 4.04
N ASP A 431 1.83 2.33 3.93
CA ASP A 431 1.55 0.90 4.01
C ASP A 431 1.25 0.34 2.60
N TRP A 432 0.41 -0.70 2.48
CA TRP A 432 0.08 -1.40 1.24
C TRP A 432 -0.59 -0.54 0.16
N GLN A 433 -1.27 0.54 0.50
CA GLN A 433 -2.06 1.35 -0.44
C GLN A 433 -1.17 1.85 -1.60
N PRO A 434 -1.48 1.48 -2.87
CA PRO A 434 -0.55 1.71 -3.96
C PRO A 434 -0.53 3.17 -4.44
N MET A 435 0.67 3.67 -4.71
CA MET A 435 0.90 4.96 -5.37
C MET A 435 0.68 4.83 -6.89
N ALA A 436 0.52 5.96 -7.57
CA ALA A 436 0.49 6.03 -9.02
C ALA A 436 1.70 6.79 -9.57
N TRP A 437 2.09 6.46 -10.80
CA TRP A 437 3.07 7.19 -11.58
C TRP A 437 2.42 7.77 -12.83
N SER A 438 2.74 9.01 -13.19
CA SER A 438 2.33 9.58 -14.47
C SER A 438 3.55 9.92 -15.35
N PRO A 439 3.66 9.32 -16.54
CA PRO A 439 4.72 9.64 -17.48
C PRO A 439 4.60 11.08 -18.01
N ARG A 440 3.40 11.68 -17.96
CA ARG A 440 3.14 13.05 -18.42
C ARG A 440 3.67 14.11 -17.47
N THR A 441 3.58 13.87 -16.17
CA THR A 441 4.09 14.78 -15.13
C THR A 441 5.47 14.37 -14.65
N ARG A 442 5.86 13.09 -14.81
CA ARG A 442 7.04 12.44 -14.25
C ARG A 442 7.06 12.48 -12.72
N LEU A 443 5.85 12.34 -12.12
CA LEU A 443 5.67 12.35 -10.66
C LEU A 443 5.04 11.06 -10.17
N LEU A 444 5.47 10.61 -9.00
CA LEU A 444 4.79 9.62 -8.18
C LEU A 444 3.75 10.33 -7.32
N TYR A 445 2.56 9.74 -7.15
CA TYR A 445 1.51 10.24 -6.28
C TYR A 445 1.35 9.27 -5.12
N ILE A 446 1.93 9.63 -3.99
CA ILE A 446 2.14 8.77 -2.83
C ILE A 446 1.04 9.02 -1.80
N PRO A 447 0.09 8.08 -1.59
CA PRO A 447 -0.85 8.14 -0.48
C PRO A 447 -0.13 7.65 0.79
N HIS A 448 -0.14 8.46 1.86
CA HIS A 448 0.59 8.10 3.06
C HIS A 448 -0.04 8.63 4.36
N GLN A 449 0.48 8.21 5.49
CA GLN A 449 0.01 8.57 6.81
C GLN A 449 1.08 9.34 7.60
N ASN A 450 0.65 10.31 8.39
CA ASN A 450 1.49 11.09 9.29
C ASN A 450 1.22 10.67 10.74
N LEU A 451 1.78 9.53 11.13
CA LEU A 451 1.62 8.95 12.46
C LEU A 451 2.98 8.67 13.12
N CYS A 452 3.04 8.95 14.42
CA CYS A 452 4.12 8.52 15.30
C CYS A 452 3.59 7.49 16.31
N MET A 453 4.49 6.84 17.05
CA MET A 453 4.11 5.88 18.09
C MET A 453 4.95 5.96 19.34
N ASP A 454 4.37 5.50 20.44
CA ASP A 454 5.08 4.97 21.60
C ASP A 454 5.10 3.45 21.47
N PHE A 455 6.23 2.82 21.75
CA PHE A 455 6.47 1.40 21.56
C PHE A 455 7.11 0.79 22.81
N GLU A 456 6.56 -0.30 23.29
CA GLU A 456 7.07 -1.08 24.41
C GLU A 456 7.24 -2.54 23.96
N SER A 457 8.48 -3.01 23.88
CA SER A 457 8.75 -4.43 23.64
C SER A 457 8.35 -5.25 24.86
N THR A 458 7.70 -6.39 24.64
CA THR A 458 7.26 -7.33 25.67
C THR A 458 7.71 -8.74 25.34
N ASP A 459 7.80 -9.58 26.36
CA ASP A 459 8.03 -11.00 26.15
C ASP A 459 6.80 -11.65 25.49
N VAL A 460 7.05 -12.57 24.58
CA VAL A 460 6.02 -13.35 23.91
C VAL A 460 6.52 -14.77 23.62
N ASN A 461 5.65 -15.75 23.77
CA ASN A 461 5.91 -17.14 23.42
C ASN A 461 5.11 -17.51 22.16
N TYR A 462 5.75 -18.24 21.25
CA TYR A 462 5.07 -18.74 20.06
C TYR A 462 4.09 -19.87 20.40
N ILE A 463 2.84 -19.66 19.99
CA ILE A 463 1.79 -20.69 19.94
C ILE A 463 1.14 -20.59 18.56
N ALA A 464 1.15 -21.67 17.80
CA ALA A 464 0.60 -21.67 16.45
C ALA A 464 -0.85 -21.16 16.39
N GLY A 465 -1.15 -20.25 15.45
CA GLY A 465 -2.48 -19.67 15.27
C GLY A 465 -2.90 -18.62 16.31
N THR A 466 -1.96 -18.17 17.17
CA THR A 466 -2.20 -17.08 18.12
C THR A 466 -1.27 -15.91 17.88
N PRO A 467 -1.62 -14.69 18.34
CA PRO A 467 -0.76 -13.52 18.17
C PRO A 467 0.65 -13.71 18.74
N TYR A 468 1.65 -13.48 17.92
CA TYR A 468 3.09 -13.55 18.23
C TYR A 468 3.74 -12.17 17.97
N VAL A 469 3.16 -11.10 18.55
CA VAL A 469 3.57 -9.72 18.30
C VAL A 469 4.74 -9.30 19.19
N GLY A 470 4.66 -9.49 20.52
CA GLY A 470 5.73 -9.12 21.45
C GLY A 470 5.94 -7.61 21.62
N ALA A 471 4.88 -6.82 21.44
CA ALA A 471 4.92 -5.38 21.63
C ALA A 471 3.55 -4.80 21.99
N ASN A 472 3.57 -3.72 22.78
CA ASN A 472 2.45 -2.80 22.97
C ASN A 472 2.77 -1.50 22.26
N VAL A 473 1.85 -1.03 21.41
CA VAL A 473 2.04 0.19 20.62
C VAL A 473 0.85 1.12 20.75
N LYS A 474 1.10 2.41 20.60
CA LYS A 474 0.10 3.45 20.66
C LYS A 474 0.39 4.51 19.63
N TYR A 475 -0.48 4.64 18.61
CA TYR A 475 -0.27 5.63 17.54
C TYR A 475 -0.96 6.95 17.86
N TYR A 476 -0.38 8.03 17.35
CA TYR A 476 -0.93 9.39 17.44
C TYR A 476 -0.43 10.23 16.26
N PRO A 477 -1.11 11.37 15.97
CA PRO A 477 -0.71 12.24 14.86
C PRO A 477 0.73 12.71 15.00
N GLY A 478 1.46 12.71 13.88
CA GLY A 478 2.78 13.32 13.76
C GLY A 478 2.72 14.86 13.77
N PRO A 479 3.83 15.54 13.43
CA PRO A 479 3.89 16.99 13.40
C PRO A 479 2.78 17.61 12.53
N GLY A 480 2.18 18.70 13.04
CA GLY A 480 1.09 19.41 12.36
C GLY A 480 -0.32 18.88 12.67
N GLY A 481 -0.45 17.73 13.36
CA GLY A 481 -1.72 17.21 13.90
C GLY A 481 -2.66 16.55 12.87
N HIS A 482 -2.39 16.62 11.57
CA HIS A 482 -3.08 15.83 10.54
C HIS A 482 -2.54 14.39 10.55
N ARG A 483 -3.34 13.44 10.03
CA ARG A 483 -2.99 12.01 10.08
C ARG A 483 -2.72 11.39 8.72
N GLY A 484 -3.08 12.07 7.63
CA GLY A 484 -2.87 11.61 6.27
C GLY A 484 -2.29 12.66 5.36
N GLU A 485 -1.65 12.21 4.30
CA GLU A 485 -1.09 13.06 3.26
C GLU A 485 -1.19 12.36 1.90
N LEU A 486 -1.34 13.18 0.84
CA LEU A 486 -1.11 12.78 -0.54
C LEU A 486 -0.02 13.68 -1.10
N SER A 487 1.13 13.11 -1.45
CA SER A 487 2.28 13.86 -1.99
C SER A 487 2.53 13.54 -3.46
N ALA A 488 2.86 14.56 -4.25
CA ALA A 488 3.49 14.38 -5.55
C ALA A 488 5.01 14.46 -5.40
N TRP A 489 5.70 13.43 -5.85
CA TRP A 489 7.13 13.25 -5.65
C TRP A 489 7.86 13.13 -6.99
N ASP A 490 8.92 13.90 -7.18
CA ASP A 490 9.83 13.76 -8.31
C ASP A 490 10.95 12.76 -7.93
N PRO A 491 10.95 11.54 -8.51
CA PRO A 491 11.93 10.51 -8.15
C PRO A 491 13.34 10.85 -8.61
N VAL A 492 13.52 11.64 -9.66
CA VAL A 492 14.84 12.04 -10.19
C VAL A 492 15.43 13.16 -9.35
N ALA A 493 14.62 14.18 -9.05
CA ALA A 493 15.06 15.28 -8.18
C ALA A 493 15.10 14.87 -6.71
N GLY A 494 14.45 13.76 -6.33
CA GLY A 494 14.41 13.26 -4.95
C GLY A 494 13.73 14.21 -3.99
N LYS A 495 12.62 14.86 -4.42
CA LYS A 495 11.93 15.87 -3.62
C LYS A 495 10.42 15.90 -3.89
N GLU A 496 9.70 16.40 -2.90
CA GLU A 496 8.29 16.73 -2.97
C GLU A 496 8.05 17.92 -3.90
N VAL A 497 6.98 17.86 -4.69
CA VAL A 497 6.48 18.94 -5.55
C VAL A 497 5.29 19.64 -4.90
N TRP A 498 4.35 18.87 -4.37
CA TRP A 498 3.24 19.36 -3.58
C TRP A 498 2.73 18.27 -2.63
N THR A 499 2.07 18.67 -1.53
CA THR A 499 1.43 17.77 -0.57
C THR A 499 0.08 18.31 -0.12
N LEU A 500 -0.90 17.42 -0.06
CA LEU A 500 -2.22 17.66 0.52
C LEU A 500 -2.32 16.95 1.87
N LYS A 501 -2.85 17.66 2.86
CA LYS A 501 -3.04 17.15 4.23
C LYS A 501 -4.47 16.70 4.44
N GLU A 502 -4.64 15.52 5.06
CA GLU A 502 -5.94 14.93 5.34
C GLU A 502 -6.12 14.68 6.84
N SER A 503 -7.38 14.75 7.29
CA SER A 503 -7.70 14.53 8.70
C SER A 503 -7.41 13.12 9.19
N PHE A 504 -7.49 12.13 8.28
CA PHE A 504 -7.23 10.71 8.53
C PHE A 504 -6.19 10.19 7.55
N PRO A 505 -5.54 9.04 7.81
CA PRO A 505 -4.62 8.42 6.87
C PRO A 505 -5.21 8.32 5.46
N VAL A 506 -4.40 8.55 4.43
CA VAL A 506 -4.83 8.25 3.06
C VAL A 506 -4.56 6.77 2.82
N TRP A 507 -5.57 5.95 3.11
CA TRP A 507 -5.47 4.48 3.09
C TRP A 507 -6.00 3.86 1.79
N SER A 508 -6.43 4.67 0.83
CA SER A 508 -6.81 4.23 -0.53
C SER A 508 -5.62 4.25 -1.46
N GLY A 509 -5.67 3.41 -2.50
CA GLY A 509 -4.76 3.57 -3.64
C GLY A 509 -5.00 4.88 -4.40
N THR A 510 -4.03 5.29 -5.22
CA THR A 510 -4.17 6.41 -6.17
C THR A 510 -4.32 5.89 -7.60
N LEU A 511 -4.88 6.74 -8.47
CA LEU A 511 -5.00 6.52 -9.91
C LEU A 511 -4.61 7.81 -10.62
N ALA A 512 -3.67 7.74 -11.57
CA ALA A 512 -3.32 8.86 -12.45
C ALA A 512 -3.83 8.61 -13.88
N THR A 513 -4.26 9.67 -14.58
CA THR A 513 -4.77 9.55 -15.97
C THR A 513 -4.08 10.52 -16.91
N ALA A 514 -4.18 10.25 -18.22
CA ALA A 514 -3.67 11.13 -19.26
C ALA A 514 -4.44 12.47 -19.36
N GLY A 515 -5.56 12.62 -18.65
CA GLY A 515 -6.28 13.88 -18.48
C GLY A 515 -5.66 14.83 -17.43
N ASP A 516 -4.46 14.54 -16.94
CA ASP A 516 -3.75 15.27 -15.87
C ASP A 516 -4.54 15.34 -14.55
N VAL A 517 -5.27 14.25 -14.24
CA VAL A 517 -6.07 14.08 -13.01
C VAL A 517 -5.53 12.93 -12.20
N VAL A 518 -5.45 13.13 -10.88
CA VAL A 518 -5.18 12.08 -9.88
C VAL A 518 -6.42 11.86 -9.01
N PHE A 519 -6.84 10.61 -8.89
CA PHE A 519 -7.98 10.21 -8.04
C PHE A 519 -7.49 9.46 -6.80
N TYR A 520 -8.13 9.73 -5.65
CA TYR A 520 -7.92 8.99 -4.41
C TYR A 520 -9.14 9.12 -3.49
N GLY A 521 -9.20 8.26 -2.49
CA GLY A 521 -10.24 8.28 -1.47
C GLY A 521 -9.72 8.63 -0.09
N THR A 522 -10.61 9.10 0.81
CA THR A 522 -10.30 9.39 2.20
C THR A 522 -11.11 8.49 3.14
N MET A 523 -10.59 8.22 4.33
CA MET A 523 -11.26 7.34 5.30
C MET A 523 -12.56 7.92 5.85
N ASP A 524 -12.76 9.22 5.78
CA ASP A 524 -14.04 9.87 6.10
C ASP A 524 -15.00 9.92 4.92
N GLY A 525 -14.65 9.30 3.77
CA GLY A 525 -15.56 9.01 2.65
C GLY A 525 -15.60 10.05 1.53
N TRP A 526 -14.58 10.89 1.37
CA TRP A 526 -14.46 11.72 0.18
C TRP A 526 -13.71 10.98 -0.92
N PHE A 527 -14.31 10.92 -2.11
CA PHE A 527 -13.60 10.57 -3.34
C PHE A 527 -13.22 11.88 -4.04
N LYS A 528 -11.94 12.07 -4.29
CA LYS A 528 -11.37 13.34 -4.75
C LYS A 528 -10.66 13.20 -6.10
N ALA A 529 -10.72 14.26 -6.91
CA ALA A 529 -9.96 14.44 -8.13
C ALA A 529 -9.06 15.67 -7.98
N ILE A 530 -7.77 15.50 -8.19
CA ILE A 530 -6.72 16.50 -7.98
C ILE A 530 -6.01 16.77 -9.29
N HIS A 531 -5.65 18.02 -9.53
CA HIS A 531 -4.81 18.40 -10.65
C HIS A 531 -3.39 17.83 -10.47
N ALA A 532 -2.96 16.98 -11.38
CA ALA A 532 -1.74 16.20 -11.26
C ALA A 532 -0.47 17.03 -11.01
N ARG A 533 -0.35 18.23 -11.63
CA ARG A 533 0.85 19.08 -11.51
C ARG A 533 0.85 20.01 -10.30
N THR A 534 -0.33 20.44 -9.84
CA THR A 534 -0.43 21.55 -8.86
C THR A 534 -0.98 21.13 -7.50
N GLY A 535 -1.58 19.94 -7.40
CA GLY A 535 -2.27 19.51 -6.18
C GLY A 535 -3.62 20.21 -5.94
N ALA A 536 -4.10 21.06 -6.86
CA ALA A 536 -5.39 21.71 -6.69
C ALA A 536 -6.53 20.68 -6.70
N GLU A 537 -7.44 20.74 -5.70
CA GLU A 537 -8.66 19.95 -5.71
C GLU A 537 -9.59 20.46 -6.80
N LEU A 538 -9.94 19.58 -7.76
CA LEU A 538 -10.79 19.89 -8.90
C LEU A 538 -12.23 19.44 -8.71
N TRP A 539 -12.42 18.37 -7.95
CA TRP A 539 -13.72 17.77 -7.70
C TRP A 539 -13.66 16.83 -6.49
N ARG A 540 -14.78 16.70 -5.82
CA ARG A 540 -14.97 15.71 -4.77
C ARG A 540 -16.42 15.24 -4.68
N PHE A 541 -16.60 14.02 -4.20
CA PHE A 541 -17.90 13.40 -3.94
C PHE A 541 -17.87 12.69 -2.58
N LYS A 542 -18.92 12.88 -1.76
CA LYS A 542 -19.05 12.21 -0.46
C LYS A 542 -19.79 10.88 -0.65
N THR A 543 -19.12 9.78 -0.38
CA THR A 543 -19.71 8.44 -0.32
C THR A 543 -20.37 8.17 1.04
N GLY A 544 -21.14 7.09 1.16
CA GLY A 544 -21.77 6.68 2.42
C GLY A 544 -20.82 6.07 3.44
N SER A 545 -19.59 5.70 3.04
CA SER A 545 -18.56 5.07 3.88
C SER A 545 -17.18 5.58 3.50
N GLY A 546 -16.19 5.37 4.38
CA GLY A 546 -14.79 5.65 4.08
C GLY A 546 -14.29 4.84 2.89
N ILE A 547 -13.33 5.40 2.18
CA ILE A 547 -12.72 4.79 0.99
C ILE A 547 -11.31 4.34 1.34
N ILE A 548 -11.11 3.03 1.32
CA ILE A 548 -9.81 2.37 1.41
C ILE A 548 -9.55 1.51 0.16
N GLY A 549 -10.51 1.48 -0.78
CA GLY A 549 -10.41 0.79 -2.06
C GLY A 549 -9.50 1.52 -3.05
N GLN A 550 -9.16 0.82 -4.10
CA GLN A 550 -8.26 1.32 -5.14
C GLN A 550 -9.09 1.84 -6.32
N PRO A 551 -9.03 3.13 -6.67
CA PRO A 551 -9.75 3.64 -7.83
C PRO A 551 -9.16 3.10 -9.13
N VAL A 552 -10.03 2.87 -10.11
CA VAL A 552 -9.67 2.41 -11.46
C VAL A 552 -10.41 3.23 -12.51
N THR A 553 -9.92 3.23 -13.74
CA THR A 553 -10.62 3.87 -14.86
C THR A 553 -10.68 2.93 -16.06
N TYR A 554 -11.76 3.02 -16.82
CA TYR A 554 -11.99 2.14 -17.95
C TYR A 554 -12.85 2.82 -19.03
N ARG A 555 -12.83 2.25 -20.23
CA ARG A 555 -13.72 2.64 -21.33
C ARG A 555 -14.95 1.72 -21.30
N GLY A 556 -16.13 2.31 -21.12
CA GLY A 556 -17.40 1.59 -21.19
C GLY A 556 -17.75 1.13 -22.61
N PRO A 557 -18.74 0.21 -22.76
CA PRO A 557 -19.18 -0.28 -24.06
C PRO A 557 -19.72 0.81 -25.01
N ASN A 558 -20.10 1.95 -24.45
CA ASN A 558 -20.53 3.15 -25.19
C ASN A 558 -19.37 4.06 -25.63
N GLY A 559 -18.13 3.62 -25.42
CA GLY A 559 -16.92 4.37 -25.76
C GLY A 559 -16.52 5.47 -24.79
N LYS A 560 -17.33 5.77 -23.76
CA LYS A 560 -17.04 6.82 -22.75
C LYS A 560 -16.11 6.31 -21.66
N GLN A 561 -15.32 7.23 -21.09
CA GLN A 561 -14.46 6.97 -19.94
C GLN A 561 -15.28 7.02 -18.65
N TYR A 562 -15.00 6.06 -17.75
CA TYR A 562 -15.55 5.99 -16.39
C TYR A 562 -14.44 5.82 -15.36
N VAL A 563 -14.71 6.29 -14.14
CA VAL A 563 -13.86 6.05 -12.96
C VAL A 563 -14.68 5.29 -11.92
N ALA A 564 -14.11 4.24 -11.36
CA ALA A 564 -14.79 3.39 -10.39
C ALA A 564 -13.97 3.27 -9.09
N VAL A 565 -14.66 3.21 -7.94
CA VAL A 565 -14.04 2.99 -6.63
C VAL A 565 -14.99 2.26 -5.69
N LEU A 566 -14.45 1.36 -4.87
CA LEU A 566 -15.16 0.71 -3.77
C LEU A 566 -15.09 1.60 -2.52
N ALA A 567 -16.22 1.80 -1.86
CA ALA A 567 -16.36 2.50 -0.58
C ALA A 567 -16.85 1.54 0.49
N GLY A 568 -16.07 1.38 1.53
CA GLY A 568 -16.31 0.52 2.69
C GLY A 568 -15.10 0.61 3.61
N VAL A 569 -15.23 1.35 4.71
CA VAL A 569 -14.15 1.55 5.69
C VAL A 569 -13.84 0.26 6.43
N GLY A 570 -12.57 0.01 6.67
CA GLY A 570 -12.01 -1.15 7.36
C GLY A 570 -10.50 -1.21 7.18
N GLY A 571 -9.96 -2.40 7.05
CA GLY A 571 -8.53 -2.62 7.12
C GLY A 571 -7.99 -2.29 8.51
N TRP A 572 -6.70 -2.31 8.68
CA TRP A 572 -6.08 -2.02 9.98
C TRP A 572 -6.44 -0.64 10.52
N SER A 573 -6.29 0.41 9.70
CA SER A 573 -6.59 1.79 10.08
C SER A 573 -8.07 2.07 10.35
N GLY A 574 -8.99 1.33 9.73
CA GLY A 574 -10.44 1.46 9.88
C GLY A 574 -11.09 0.46 10.84
N ALA A 575 -10.31 -0.37 11.53
CA ALA A 575 -10.80 -1.44 12.40
C ALA A 575 -11.75 -0.94 13.50
N ILE A 576 -11.55 0.26 14.02
CA ILE A 576 -12.45 0.87 15.02
C ILE A 576 -13.89 0.95 14.50
N VAL A 577 -14.10 1.22 13.20
CA VAL A 577 -15.44 1.25 12.58
C VAL A 577 -15.86 -0.15 12.15
N ALA A 578 -15.00 -0.87 11.43
CA ALA A 578 -15.35 -2.16 10.82
C ALA A 578 -15.61 -3.26 11.86
N ALA A 579 -14.77 -3.34 12.90
CA ALA A 579 -14.90 -4.31 13.99
C ALA A 579 -15.68 -3.76 15.20
N GLY A 580 -15.88 -2.43 15.30
CA GLY A 580 -16.57 -1.80 16.44
C GLY A 580 -15.74 -1.85 17.71
N LEU A 581 -14.42 -1.56 17.60
CA LEU A 581 -13.50 -1.58 18.74
C LEU A 581 -13.81 -0.45 19.71
N ASP A 582 -13.50 -0.65 21.00
CA ASP A 582 -13.71 0.35 22.06
C ASP A 582 -12.77 1.56 21.84
N PRO A 583 -13.29 2.77 21.63
CA PRO A 583 -12.48 3.98 21.45
C PRO A 583 -11.67 4.39 22.69
N HIS A 584 -11.95 3.80 23.86
CA HIS A 584 -11.22 4.05 25.12
C HIS A 584 -10.03 3.09 25.30
N ASP A 585 -9.97 1.98 24.57
CA ASP A 585 -8.80 1.09 24.56
C ASP A 585 -7.76 1.59 23.56
N SER A 586 -6.75 2.29 24.05
CA SER A 586 -5.70 2.90 23.22
C SER A 586 -4.77 1.90 22.54
N THR A 587 -4.81 0.62 22.95
CA THR A 587 -4.00 -0.47 22.38
C THR A 587 -4.79 -1.33 21.40
N ALA A 588 -6.10 -1.22 21.39
CA ALA A 588 -6.94 -1.98 20.48
C ALA A 588 -6.60 -1.67 19.01
N GLY A 589 -6.86 -2.67 18.15
CA GLY A 589 -6.48 -2.58 16.73
C GLY A 589 -4.97 -2.43 16.55
N GLY A 590 -4.14 -3.01 17.44
CA GLY A 590 -2.69 -2.88 17.40
C GLY A 590 -2.23 -1.41 17.47
N GLY A 591 -2.87 -0.58 18.31
CA GLY A 591 -2.52 0.81 18.54
C GLY A 591 -3.26 1.84 17.68
N PHE A 592 -3.96 1.45 16.60
CA PHE A 592 -4.66 2.38 15.72
C PHE A 592 -5.85 3.09 16.37
N VAL A 593 -6.55 2.43 17.30
CA VAL A 593 -7.73 3.04 17.96
C VAL A 593 -7.38 4.38 18.59
N ASN A 594 -6.21 4.53 19.20
CA ASN A 594 -5.81 5.80 19.77
C ASN A 594 -5.72 6.94 18.74
N ALA A 595 -5.20 6.65 17.56
CA ALA A 595 -5.08 7.63 16.48
C ALA A 595 -6.41 7.88 15.76
N MET A 596 -7.34 6.91 15.79
CA MET A 596 -8.56 6.90 14.96
C MET A 596 -9.86 6.98 15.76
N LYS A 597 -9.80 7.27 17.06
CA LYS A 597 -10.96 7.25 17.99
C LYS A 597 -12.14 8.15 17.58
N ASP A 598 -11.90 9.17 16.77
CA ASP A 598 -12.92 10.09 16.25
C ASP A 598 -13.48 9.65 14.88
N LEU A 599 -12.85 8.70 14.18
CA LEU A 599 -13.30 8.23 12.86
C LEU A 599 -14.79 7.78 12.83
N PRO A 600 -15.33 7.07 13.85
CA PRO A 600 -16.75 6.67 13.86
C PRO A 600 -17.75 7.82 13.81
N ARG A 601 -17.32 9.07 14.08
CA ARG A 601 -18.15 10.28 13.96
C ARG A 601 -18.24 10.79 12.52
N HIS A 602 -17.36 10.34 11.63
CA HIS A 602 -17.20 10.86 10.27
C HIS A 602 -17.60 9.85 9.19
N THR A 603 -17.67 8.56 9.53
CA THR A 603 -17.98 7.49 8.59
C THR A 603 -18.65 6.30 9.28
N THR A 604 -19.29 5.46 8.49
CA THR A 604 -19.97 4.23 8.91
C THR A 604 -19.54 3.06 8.04
N LYS A 605 -19.86 1.81 8.45
CA LYS A 605 -19.64 0.62 7.64
C LYS A 605 -20.31 0.76 6.26
N GLY A 606 -19.68 0.24 5.22
CA GLY A 606 -20.18 0.28 3.86
C GLY A 606 -19.70 -0.89 3.02
N GLY A 607 -20.21 -0.99 1.80
CA GLY A 607 -19.84 -2.00 0.82
C GLY A 607 -20.45 -1.66 -0.55
N MET A 608 -20.07 -0.50 -1.10
CA MET A 608 -20.66 0.05 -2.31
C MET A 608 -19.59 0.36 -3.34
N LEU A 609 -19.80 -0.13 -4.56
CA LEU A 609 -19.08 0.34 -5.74
C LEU A 609 -19.77 1.61 -6.27
N TYR A 610 -19.01 2.66 -6.49
CA TYR A 610 -19.42 3.86 -7.19
C TYR A 610 -18.73 3.94 -8.53
N VAL A 611 -19.48 4.27 -9.58
CA VAL A 611 -18.95 4.52 -10.92
C VAL A 611 -19.37 5.89 -11.37
N PHE A 612 -18.39 6.68 -11.78
CA PHE A 612 -18.55 8.07 -12.18
C PHE A 612 -18.25 8.24 -13.68
N GLY A 613 -18.99 9.12 -14.32
CA GLY A 613 -18.81 9.49 -15.74
C GLY A 613 -19.19 10.94 -15.99
N LEU A 614 -18.78 11.46 -17.14
CA LEU A 614 -19.25 12.74 -17.64
C LEU A 614 -20.71 12.60 -18.10
N PRO A 615 -21.53 13.67 -17.99
CA PRO A 615 -22.92 13.68 -18.43
C PRO A 615 -23.13 13.31 -19.89
#